data_f71bf10c43dca31a2b06ec2376135646
#
_entry.id   f71bf10c43dca31a2b06ec2376135646
#
_cell.length_a   1.000
_cell.length_b   1.000
_cell.length_c   1.000
_cell.angle_alpha   90.00
_cell.angle_beta   90.00
_cell.angle_gamma   90.00
#
_symmetry.space_group_name_H-M   'P 1'
#
loop_
_entity.id
_entity.type
_entity.pdbx_description
1 polymer ?
#
loop_
_entity_poly.entity_id
_entity_poly.type
_entity_poly.pdbx_seq_one_letter_code
_entity_poly.pdbx_strand_id
1 'polypeptide(L)'
;MSEIDFAYVGLGVHEEVVYSVADELGYYADEGVRVSIRDGVRWDDEQLRQAAVVGLGRTLLIWLLAGTPWTMLCVNTERPLFWLMARAEFADVSELRGRRVAMHPALVAPGCFTRIILRGRGLDPDTDIEAAPMHPGDYSEHIRMLESGELDAAVIGSTWSPEQLVAERGLRLLLFFGDELQIPTTGVAVDPSAVGLDDPRARGVVRANLRALGTMLADPALGAEHVRRLLPAADAATARDFYDRYVGAHFKADGRPDADVVAKALPLVAEELRISTGRPVDVPPADRIYRADLTTAWTP
;
A
#
# COMPACT_ATOMS: atom_id res chain seq x y z
N MET A 1 -29.84 3.10 -7.18
CA MET A 1 -28.41 3.06 -6.80
C MET A 1 -27.65 2.35 -7.91
N SER A 2 -26.64 3.01 -8.46
CA SER A 2 -25.72 2.40 -9.42
C SER A 2 -24.72 1.50 -8.69
N GLU A 3 -24.25 0.43 -9.33
CA GLU A 3 -23.39 -0.57 -8.72
C GLU A 3 -21.97 -0.50 -9.30
N ILE A 4 -20.96 -0.68 -8.44
CA ILE A 4 -19.54 -0.77 -8.83
C ILE A 4 -18.82 -1.73 -7.89
N ASP A 5 -17.93 -2.55 -8.43
CA ASP A 5 -16.97 -3.29 -7.63
C ASP A 5 -15.85 -2.35 -7.12
N PHE A 6 -15.47 -2.50 -5.85
CA PHE A 6 -14.35 -1.81 -5.25
C PHE A 6 -13.34 -2.85 -4.75
N ALA A 7 -12.25 -3.00 -5.49
CA ALA A 7 -11.29 -4.07 -5.27
C ALA A 7 -10.07 -3.61 -4.47
N TYR A 8 -9.80 -4.26 -3.34
CA TYR A 8 -8.49 -4.17 -2.71
C TYR A 8 -7.54 -5.20 -3.37
N VAL A 9 -6.26 -4.86 -3.48
CA VAL A 9 -5.26 -5.67 -4.19
C VAL A 9 -4.09 -6.08 -3.31
N GLY A 10 -4.16 -5.78 -2.03
CA GLY A 10 -3.30 -6.23 -0.94
C GLY A 10 -4.13 -6.50 0.29
N LEU A 11 -3.56 -7.18 1.28
CA LEU A 11 -4.21 -7.42 2.56
C LEU A 11 -3.58 -6.53 3.64
N GLY A 12 -4.41 -6.12 4.60
CA GLY A 12 -3.97 -5.42 5.79
C GLY A 12 -4.46 -3.98 5.92
N VAL A 13 -4.05 -3.37 6.99
CA VAL A 13 -4.58 -2.07 7.43
C VAL A 13 -4.51 -1.01 6.34
N HIS A 14 -3.38 -0.89 5.64
CA HIS A 14 -3.21 0.20 4.68
C HIS A 14 -4.11 0.10 3.45
N GLU A 15 -4.52 -1.10 3.06
CA GLU A 15 -5.46 -1.32 1.96
C GLU A 15 -6.91 -1.24 2.44
N GLU A 16 -7.20 -1.77 3.63
CA GLU A 16 -8.56 -2.13 4.03
C GLU A 16 -9.23 -1.12 4.98
N VAL A 17 -8.47 -0.37 5.78
CA VAL A 17 -9.04 0.42 6.87
C VAL A 17 -10.03 1.49 6.41
N VAL A 18 -9.74 2.20 5.31
CA VAL A 18 -10.56 3.32 4.87
C VAL A 18 -11.89 2.84 4.28
N TYR A 19 -11.86 1.80 3.44
CA TYR A 19 -13.11 1.28 2.90
C TYR A 19 -13.96 0.59 3.98
N SER A 20 -13.32 -0.06 4.96
CA SER A 20 -14.03 -0.66 6.11
C SER A 20 -14.81 0.38 6.90
N VAL A 21 -14.23 1.56 7.13
CA VAL A 21 -14.92 2.68 7.77
C VAL A 21 -16.05 3.21 6.86
N ALA A 22 -15.80 3.40 5.57
CA ALA A 22 -16.80 3.91 4.64
C ALA A 22 -18.02 2.99 4.51
N ASP A 23 -17.80 1.68 4.46
CA ASP A 23 -18.84 0.66 4.32
C ASP A 23 -19.66 0.56 5.61
N GLU A 24 -19.02 0.42 6.76
CA GLU A 24 -19.72 0.28 8.06
C GLU A 24 -20.56 1.52 8.42
N LEU A 25 -20.06 2.72 8.08
CA LEU A 25 -20.78 3.96 8.32
C LEU A 25 -21.80 4.32 7.23
N GLY A 26 -21.96 3.47 6.21
CA GLY A 26 -22.96 3.65 5.15
C GLY A 26 -22.64 4.78 4.15
N TYR A 27 -21.41 5.26 4.09
CA TYR A 27 -21.05 6.42 3.26
C TYR A 27 -21.22 6.17 1.76
N TYR A 28 -21.03 4.94 1.30
CA TYR A 28 -21.31 4.59 -0.10
C TYR A 28 -22.80 4.72 -0.43
N ALA A 29 -23.66 4.26 0.47
CA ALA A 29 -25.10 4.39 0.28
C ALA A 29 -25.56 5.85 0.29
N ASP A 30 -25.01 6.68 1.14
CA ASP A 30 -25.28 8.12 1.18
C ASP A 30 -24.91 8.82 -0.14
N GLU A 31 -23.86 8.36 -0.80
CA GLU A 31 -23.43 8.86 -2.12
C GLU A 31 -24.24 8.24 -3.29
N GLY A 32 -25.26 7.43 -2.99
CA GLY A 32 -26.13 6.81 -3.99
C GLY A 32 -25.47 5.66 -4.76
N VAL A 33 -24.35 5.13 -4.28
CA VAL A 33 -23.59 4.03 -4.90
C VAL A 33 -23.74 2.76 -4.07
N ARG A 34 -24.04 1.66 -4.74
CA ARG A 34 -23.90 0.33 -4.15
C ARG A 34 -22.51 -0.19 -4.48
N VAL A 35 -21.67 -0.30 -3.46
CA VAL A 35 -20.30 -0.79 -3.59
C VAL A 35 -20.26 -2.26 -3.19
N SER A 36 -19.70 -3.11 -4.06
CA SER A 36 -19.37 -4.48 -3.73
C SER A 36 -17.88 -4.57 -3.46
N ILE A 37 -17.50 -4.73 -2.18
CA ILE A 37 -16.10 -4.88 -1.78
C ILE A 37 -15.60 -6.25 -2.25
N ARG A 38 -14.47 -6.26 -2.98
CA ARG A 38 -13.90 -7.46 -3.60
C ARG A 38 -12.45 -7.68 -3.21
N ASP A 39 -12.11 -8.94 -2.94
CA ASP A 39 -10.72 -9.39 -2.88
C ASP A 39 -10.17 -9.51 -4.32
N GLY A 40 -9.44 -8.48 -4.75
CA GLY A 40 -8.77 -8.41 -6.05
C GLY A 40 -7.31 -8.85 -6.02
N VAL A 41 -6.79 -9.41 -4.92
CA VAL A 41 -5.38 -9.82 -4.79
C VAL A 41 -4.97 -10.77 -5.92
N ARG A 42 -5.87 -11.67 -6.32
CA ARG A 42 -5.64 -12.67 -7.38
C ARG A 42 -6.30 -12.34 -8.72
N TRP A 43 -6.92 -11.17 -8.82
CA TRP A 43 -7.53 -10.74 -10.07
C TRP A 43 -6.46 -10.43 -11.11
N ASP A 44 -6.75 -10.77 -12.37
CA ASP A 44 -5.96 -10.33 -13.50
C ASP A 44 -6.25 -8.85 -13.84
N ASP A 45 -5.48 -8.32 -14.78
CA ASP A 45 -5.59 -6.90 -15.16
C ASP A 45 -6.95 -6.58 -15.79
N GLU A 46 -7.56 -7.51 -16.54
CA GLU A 46 -8.88 -7.28 -17.17
C GLU A 46 -10.00 -7.19 -16.13
N GLN A 47 -9.97 -8.05 -15.12
CA GLN A 47 -10.92 -8.01 -14.00
C GLN A 47 -10.77 -6.70 -13.20
N LEU A 48 -9.53 -6.28 -12.93
CA LEU A 48 -9.26 -5.03 -12.19
C LEU A 48 -9.77 -3.80 -12.94
N ARG A 49 -9.63 -3.74 -14.26
CA ARG A 49 -10.02 -2.59 -15.09
C ARG A 49 -11.49 -2.22 -14.98
N GLN A 50 -12.37 -3.19 -14.66
CA GLN A 50 -13.82 -2.98 -14.52
C GLN A 50 -14.24 -2.44 -13.15
N ALA A 51 -13.30 -2.30 -12.21
CA ALA A 51 -13.54 -1.89 -10.83
C ALA A 51 -12.88 -0.55 -10.50
N ALA A 52 -13.33 0.09 -9.41
CA ALA A 52 -12.46 1.00 -8.67
C ALA A 52 -11.49 0.17 -7.83
N VAL A 53 -10.21 0.56 -7.77
CA VAL A 53 -9.15 -0.22 -7.15
C VAL A 53 -8.43 0.58 -6.06
N VAL A 54 -8.17 -0.05 -4.91
CA VAL A 54 -7.48 0.60 -3.77
C VAL A 54 -5.97 0.71 -3.98
N GLY A 55 -5.34 -0.28 -4.57
CA GLY A 55 -3.88 -0.43 -4.63
C GLY A 55 -3.21 0.46 -5.67
N LEU A 56 -2.88 1.70 -5.32
CA LEU A 56 -2.24 2.66 -6.22
C LEU A 56 -0.84 2.22 -6.67
N GLY A 57 -0.09 1.55 -5.79
CA GLY A 57 1.22 1.02 -6.16
C GLY A 57 1.12 -0.03 -7.28
N ARG A 58 0.15 -0.95 -7.20
CA ARG A 58 -0.07 -1.97 -8.23
C ARG A 58 -0.51 -1.36 -9.55
N THR A 59 -1.47 -0.44 -9.53
CA THR A 59 -1.99 0.20 -10.74
C THR A 59 -0.92 1.05 -11.43
N LEU A 60 -0.04 1.72 -10.67
CA LEU A 60 1.11 2.44 -11.21
C LEU A 60 2.07 1.50 -11.94
N LEU A 61 2.42 0.36 -11.34
CA LEU A 61 3.32 -0.61 -11.98
C LEU A 61 2.70 -1.19 -13.25
N ILE A 62 1.41 -1.51 -13.24
CA ILE A 62 0.69 -1.97 -14.45
C ILE A 62 0.77 -0.91 -15.56
N TRP A 63 0.57 0.39 -15.23
CA TRP A 63 0.72 1.43 -16.23
C TRP A 63 2.13 1.48 -16.80
N LEU A 64 3.15 1.54 -15.94
CA LEU A 64 4.55 1.67 -16.37
C LEU A 64 5.05 0.45 -17.16
N LEU A 65 4.54 -0.74 -16.86
CA LEU A 65 4.97 -2.00 -17.49
C LEU A 65 4.14 -2.37 -18.72
N ALA A 66 2.83 -2.16 -18.68
CA ALA A 66 1.89 -2.61 -19.71
C ALA A 66 1.22 -1.47 -20.51
N GLY A 67 1.39 -0.21 -20.08
CA GLY A 67 0.79 0.95 -20.72
C GLY A 67 -0.71 1.13 -20.44
N THR A 68 -1.30 0.36 -19.53
CA THR A 68 -2.71 0.52 -19.15
C THR A 68 -2.88 1.81 -18.35
N PRO A 69 -3.71 2.77 -18.81
CA PRO A 69 -3.72 4.13 -18.26
C PRO A 69 -4.53 4.24 -16.96
N TRP A 70 -4.04 3.67 -15.89
CA TRP A 70 -4.65 3.81 -14.57
C TRP A 70 -4.57 5.26 -14.06
N THR A 71 -5.72 5.81 -13.65
CA THR A 71 -5.81 7.16 -13.09
C THR A 71 -6.20 7.11 -11.62
N MET A 72 -5.40 7.75 -10.81
CA MET A 72 -5.59 7.82 -9.36
C MET A 72 -6.43 9.04 -9.02
N LEU A 73 -7.59 8.81 -8.41
CA LEU A 73 -8.60 9.81 -8.10
C LEU A 73 -8.54 10.30 -6.65
N CYS A 74 -7.96 9.50 -5.76
CA CYS A 74 -7.81 9.83 -4.34
C CYS A 74 -6.59 9.07 -3.79
N VAL A 75 -5.88 9.67 -2.84
CA VAL A 75 -4.72 9.09 -2.15
C VAL A 75 -4.98 9.05 -0.66
N ASN A 76 -5.01 7.85 -0.07
CA ASN A 76 -5.17 7.69 1.37
C ASN A 76 -3.88 8.00 2.11
N THR A 77 -2.75 7.47 1.62
CA THR A 77 -1.43 7.68 2.19
C THR A 77 -0.34 7.58 1.12
N GLU A 78 0.74 8.31 1.37
CA GLU A 78 1.98 8.28 0.58
C GLU A 78 3.09 7.51 1.29
N ARG A 79 2.75 6.79 2.36
CA ARG A 79 3.70 6.00 3.14
C ARG A 79 3.36 4.52 3.01
N PRO A 80 4.19 3.72 2.30
CA PRO A 80 3.98 2.27 2.22
C PRO A 80 4.07 1.63 3.61
N LEU A 81 3.00 0.99 4.08
CA LEU A 81 2.98 0.31 5.37
C LEU A 81 3.56 -1.10 5.26
N PHE A 82 4.87 -1.14 5.02
CA PHE A 82 5.70 -2.33 5.05
C PHE A 82 6.89 -2.11 5.97
N TRP A 83 7.39 -3.18 6.54
CA TRP A 83 8.53 -3.18 7.45
C TRP A 83 9.56 -4.21 7.00
N LEU A 84 10.83 -3.88 7.11
CA LEU A 84 11.90 -4.87 7.04
C LEU A 84 12.16 -5.35 8.48
N MET A 85 11.66 -6.55 8.76
CA MET A 85 11.89 -7.22 10.04
C MET A 85 13.10 -8.15 9.93
N ALA A 86 13.89 -8.28 10.98
CA ALA A 86 15.04 -9.17 11.04
C ALA A 86 15.12 -9.88 12.37
N ARG A 87 16.01 -10.86 12.45
CA ARG A 87 16.41 -11.49 13.72
C ARG A 87 17.11 -10.47 14.60
N ALA A 88 17.06 -10.69 15.91
CA ALA A 88 17.50 -9.70 16.92
C ALA A 88 18.97 -9.29 16.83
N GLU A 89 19.83 -10.17 16.31
CA GLU A 89 21.27 -9.90 16.15
C GLU A 89 21.62 -8.88 15.10
N PHE A 90 20.73 -8.62 14.12
CA PHE A 90 20.98 -7.61 13.08
C PHE A 90 20.50 -6.24 13.56
N ALA A 91 21.40 -5.28 13.61
CA ALA A 91 21.11 -3.91 14.07
C ALA A 91 20.91 -2.90 12.94
N ASP A 92 21.44 -3.20 11.74
CA ASP A 92 21.40 -2.31 10.58
C ASP A 92 21.24 -3.08 9.27
N VAL A 93 20.65 -2.43 8.26
CA VAL A 93 20.41 -3.02 6.93
C VAL A 93 21.69 -3.46 6.25
N SER A 94 22.82 -2.77 6.46
CA SER A 94 24.12 -3.12 5.87
C SER A 94 24.63 -4.50 6.30
N GLU A 95 24.20 -4.99 7.47
CA GLU A 95 24.54 -6.32 8.00
C GLU A 95 23.82 -7.47 7.25
N LEU A 96 22.85 -7.13 6.40
CA LEU A 96 22.15 -8.09 5.55
C LEU A 96 22.95 -8.52 4.32
N ARG A 97 24.16 -7.99 4.10
CA ARG A 97 25.04 -8.43 3.01
C ARG A 97 25.40 -9.91 3.16
N GLY A 98 25.11 -10.71 2.12
CA GLY A 98 25.29 -12.16 2.12
C GLY A 98 24.27 -12.92 3.00
N ARG A 99 23.16 -12.26 3.38
CA ARG A 99 22.12 -12.84 4.24
C ARG A 99 20.90 -13.22 3.44
N ARG A 100 20.12 -14.14 4.01
CA ARG A 100 18.90 -14.66 3.40
C ARG A 100 17.70 -13.78 3.77
N VAL A 101 17.18 -13.04 2.77
CA VAL A 101 16.12 -12.04 2.96
C VAL A 101 14.89 -12.41 2.13
N ALA A 102 13.75 -12.59 2.77
CA ALA A 102 12.50 -12.81 2.06
C ALA A 102 11.92 -11.50 1.53
N MET A 103 11.71 -11.45 0.20
CA MET A 103 11.22 -10.27 -0.51
C MET A 103 10.16 -10.65 -1.54
N HIS A 104 9.23 -9.73 -1.77
CA HIS A 104 8.27 -9.85 -2.87
C HIS A 104 8.97 -9.83 -4.23
N PRO A 105 8.35 -10.41 -5.28
CA PRO A 105 8.86 -10.30 -6.64
C PRO A 105 9.07 -8.84 -7.07
N ALA A 106 10.09 -8.58 -7.89
CA ALA A 106 10.51 -7.23 -8.29
C ALA A 106 9.40 -6.42 -9.00
N LEU A 107 8.51 -7.09 -9.72
CA LEU A 107 7.47 -6.44 -10.53
C LEU A 107 6.11 -6.30 -9.82
N VAL A 108 6.08 -6.51 -8.51
CA VAL A 108 4.94 -6.12 -7.66
C VAL A 108 5.34 -4.96 -6.75
N ALA A 109 4.37 -4.13 -6.35
CA ALA A 109 4.66 -2.87 -5.66
C ALA A 109 5.56 -3.03 -4.43
N PRO A 110 5.29 -3.90 -3.44
CA PRO A 110 6.18 -4.05 -2.30
C PRO A 110 7.59 -4.55 -2.66
N GLY A 111 7.72 -5.38 -3.70
CA GLY A 111 9.03 -5.84 -4.19
C GLY A 111 9.83 -4.73 -4.87
N CYS A 112 9.19 -3.93 -5.73
CA CYS A 112 9.80 -2.75 -6.33
C CYS A 112 10.26 -1.75 -5.25
N PHE A 113 9.42 -1.45 -4.26
CA PHE A 113 9.75 -0.54 -3.18
C PHE A 113 10.90 -1.05 -2.31
N THR A 114 10.92 -2.35 -1.98
CA THR A 114 12.03 -2.98 -1.26
C THR A 114 13.35 -2.77 -1.98
N ARG A 115 13.37 -2.99 -3.30
CA ARG A 115 14.57 -2.83 -4.12
C ARG A 115 15.07 -1.39 -4.16
N ILE A 116 14.17 -0.43 -4.35
CA ILE A 116 14.50 1.00 -4.30
C ILE A 116 15.16 1.34 -2.95
N ILE A 117 14.57 0.91 -1.84
CA ILE A 117 15.05 1.19 -0.49
C ILE A 117 16.43 0.55 -0.26
N LEU A 118 16.59 -0.74 -0.58
CA LEU A 118 17.87 -1.44 -0.38
C LEU A 118 18.98 -0.82 -1.22
N ARG A 119 18.74 -0.48 -2.49
CA ARG A 119 19.73 0.23 -3.31
C ARG A 119 20.08 1.61 -2.74
N GLY A 120 19.08 2.35 -2.24
CA GLY A 120 19.28 3.62 -1.57
C GLY A 120 20.14 3.51 -0.29
N ARG A 121 20.15 2.33 0.34
CA ARG A 121 20.98 1.99 1.50
C ARG A 121 22.32 1.32 1.14
N GLY A 122 22.66 1.25 -0.15
CA GLY A 122 23.92 0.69 -0.62
C GLY A 122 23.99 -0.83 -0.67
N LEU A 123 22.82 -1.51 -0.64
CA LEU A 123 22.69 -2.95 -0.87
C LEU A 123 22.04 -3.22 -2.21
N ASP A 124 22.74 -3.89 -3.10
CA ASP A 124 22.14 -4.39 -4.33
C ASP A 124 21.35 -5.67 -4.04
N PRO A 125 20.00 -5.65 -4.16
CA PRO A 125 19.18 -6.83 -3.85
C PRO A 125 19.40 -8.01 -4.80
N ASP A 126 20.09 -7.83 -5.92
CA ASP A 126 20.35 -8.88 -6.90
C ASP A 126 21.70 -9.58 -6.67
N THR A 127 22.65 -8.93 -5.98
CA THR A 127 24.02 -9.45 -5.81
C THR A 127 24.48 -9.48 -4.36
N ASP A 128 23.96 -8.61 -3.49
CA ASP A 128 24.44 -8.47 -2.13
C ASP A 128 23.68 -9.31 -1.10
N ILE A 129 22.49 -9.84 -1.45
CA ILE A 129 21.69 -10.67 -0.54
C ILE A 129 21.26 -11.96 -1.23
N GLU A 130 20.97 -12.99 -0.44
CA GLU A 130 20.28 -14.19 -0.90
C GLU A 130 18.77 -13.96 -0.83
N ALA A 131 18.17 -13.60 -1.97
CA ALA A 131 16.74 -13.32 -2.03
C ALA A 131 15.93 -14.62 -1.90
N ALA A 132 15.13 -14.74 -0.84
CA ALA A 132 14.15 -15.79 -0.69
C ALA A 132 12.79 -15.32 -1.22
N PRO A 133 12.01 -16.20 -1.89
CA PRO A 133 10.70 -15.84 -2.40
C PRO A 133 9.72 -15.57 -1.25
N MET A 134 8.86 -14.58 -1.46
CA MET A 134 7.78 -14.26 -0.52
C MET A 134 6.44 -14.40 -1.23
N HIS A 135 5.49 -15.05 -0.57
CA HIS A 135 4.12 -15.13 -1.04
C HIS A 135 3.32 -13.92 -0.51
N PRO A 136 2.58 -13.22 -1.38
CA PRO A 136 1.74 -12.09 -0.94
C PRO A 136 0.63 -12.55 0.02
N GLY A 137 0.37 -11.74 1.03
CA GLY A 137 -0.82 -11.82 1.86
C GLY A 137 -0.63 -12.47 3.23
N ASP A 138 -0.06 -13.65 3.33
CA ASP A 138 0.20 -14.30 4.64
C ASP A 138 1.69 -14.26 4.98
N TYR A 139 2.03 -13.46 5.99
CA TYR A 139 3.40 -13.32 6.49
C TYR A 139 3.74 -14.27 7.64
N SER A 140 2.78 -15.05 8.13
CA SER A 140 2.96 -15.93 9.30
C SER A 140 4.08 -16.95 9.10
N GLU A 141 4.21 -17.51 7.90
CA GLU A 141 5.28 -18.42 7.57
C GLU A 141 6.67 -17.76 7.63
N HIS A 142 6.78 -16.54 7.06
CA HIS A 142 8.04 -15.80 7.06
C HIS A 142 8.46 -15.37 8.48
N ILE A 143 7.48 -15.01 9.33
CA ILE A 143 7.72 -14.74 10.75
C ILE A 143 8.26 -15.99 11.44
N ARG A 144 7.65 -17.17 11.23
CA ARG A 144 8.15 -18.44 11.74
C ARG A 144 9.57 -18.77 11.23
N MET A 145 9.86 -18.51 9.96
CA MET A 145 11.20 -18.71 9.38
C MET A 145 12.25 -17.76 9.97
N LEU A 146 11.87 -16.52 10.35
CA LEU A 146 12.73 -15.61 11.10
C LEU A 146 13.00 -16.16 12.51
N GLU A 147 11.97 -16.64 13.21
CA GLU A 147 12.10 -17.23 14.55
C GLU A 147 12.99 -18.48 14.55
N SER A 148 12.88 -19.32 13.52
CA SER A 148 13.70 -20.55 13.38
C SER A 148 15.12 -20.31 12.87
N GLY A 149 15.42 -19.10 12.35
CA GLY A 149 16.71 -18.80 11.72
C GLY A 149 16.85 -19.30 10.29
N GLU A 150 15.75 -19.75 9.66
CA GLU A 150 15.72 -20.09 8.23
C GLU A 150 15.82 -18.84 7.34
N LEU A 151 15.41 -17.68 7.85
CA LEU A 151 15.59 -16.37 7.26
C LEU A 151 16.33 -15.43 8.21
N ASP A 152 17.13 -14.53 7.68
CA ASP A 152 17.79 -13.47 8.45
C ASP A 152 16.94 -12.21 8.54
N ALA A 153 16.22 -11.87 7.45
CA ALA A 153 15.26 -10.78 7.40
C ALA A 153 14.09 -11.09 6.45
N ALA A 154 12.98 -10.37 6.61
CA ALA A 154 11.80 -10.49 5.74
C ALA A 154 11.03 -9.16 5.67
N VAL A 155 10.44 -8.89 4.52
CA VAL A 155 9.48 -7.78 4.35
C VAL A 155 8.13 -8.23 4.88
N ILE A 156 7.57 -7.49 5.83
CA ILE A 156 6.28 -7.78 6.45
C ILE A 156 5.32 -6.63 6.15
N GLY A 157 4.09 -6.94 5.77
CA GLY A 157 3.04 -5.96 5.50
C GLY A 157 2.15 -5.68 6.70
N SER A 158 1.19 -4.79 6.53
CA SER A 158 0.33 -4.23 7.59
C SER A 158 -0.79 -5.17 8.10
N THR A 159 -0.63 -6.47 7.95
CA THR A 159 -1.39 -7.50 8.67
C THR A 159 -0.79 -7.84 10.03
N TRP A 160 0.40 -7.30 10.34
CA TRP A 160 1.10 -7.47 11.60
C TRP A 160 1.59 -6.13 12.15
N SER A 161 1.53 -5.94 13.48
CA SER A 161 2.20 -4.82 14.14
C SER A 161 3.70 -5.13 14.28
N PRO A 162 4.59 -4.27 13.79
CA PRO A 162 6.03 -4.47 13.97
C PRO A 162 6.43 -4.40 15.45
N GLU A 163 5.78 -3.57 16.26
CA GLU A 163 6.00 -3.47 17.70
C GLU A 163 5.64 -4.76 18.41
N GLN A 164 4.53 -5.40 18.00
CA GLN A 164 4.12 -6.69 18.53
C GLN A 164 5.14 -7.78 18.16
N LEU A 165 5.63 -7.81 16.93
CA LEU A 165 6.67 -8.74 16.51
C LEU A 165 7.97 -8.56 17.28
N VAL A 166 8.36 -7.33 17.60
CA VAL A 166 9.53 -7.04 18.45
C VAL A 166 9.29 -7.52 19.87
N ALA A 167 8.14 -7.21 20.47
CA ALA A 167 7.87 -7.49 21.88
C ALA A 167 7.62 -8.99 22.15
N GLU A 168 6.87 -9.66 21.27
CA GLU A 168 6.39 -11.03 21.51
C GLU A 168 7.24 -12.10 20.83
N ARG A 169 7.90 -11.76 19.70
CA ARG A 169 8.66 -12.71 18.89
C ARG A 169 10.18 -12.48 18.95
N GLY A 170 10.63 -11.44 19.66
CA GLY A 170 12.04 -11.11 19.79
C GLY A 170 12.70 -10.71 18.45
N LEU A 171 11.91 -10.29 17.47
CA LEU A 171 12.42 -9.79 16.21
C LEU A 171 12.88 -8.35 16.32
N ARG A 172 13.52 -7.83 15.30
CA ARG A 172 13.96 -6.44 15.21
C ARG A 172 13.35 -5.75 14.01
N LEU A 173 12.82 -4.55 14.21
CA LEU A 173 12.46 -3.65 13.13
C LEU A 173 13.72 -2.94 12.63
N LEU A 174 14.15 -3.20 11.38
CA LEU A 174 15.26 -2.51 10.75
C LEU A 174 14.81 -1.24 10.03
N LEU A 175 13.69 -1.30 9.30
CA LEU A 175 13.16 -0.19 8.51
C LEU A 175 11.63 -0.16 8.55
N PHE A 176 11.08 1.04 8.60
CA PHE A 176 9.72 1.33 8.14
C PHE A 176 9.81 1.92 6.72
N PHE A 177 9.15 1.30 5.75
CA PHE A 177 9.24 1.73 4.34
C PHE A 177 8.73 3.15 4.14
N GLY A 178 7.71 3.56 4.89
CA GLY A 178 7.17 4.90 4.81
C GLY A 178 8.14 6.02 5.22
N ASP A 179 9.20 5.71 5.97
CA ASP A 179 10.25 6.68 6.29
C ASP A 179 11.31 6.76 5.19
N GLU A 180 11.51 5.67 4.45
CA GLU A 180 12.53 5.55 3.41
C GLU A 180 12.03 5.97 2.02
N LEU A 181 10.77 5.70 1.71
CA LEU A 181 10.16 5.97 0.41
C LEU A 181 8.78 6.58 0.59
N GLN A 182 8.59 7.79 0.07
CA GLN A 182 7.27 8.40 -0.02
C GLN A 182 6.75 8.23 -1.45
N ILE A 183 5.59 7.60 -1.59
CA ILE A 183 4.91 7.38 -2.86
C ILE A 183 3.41 7.14 -2.59
N PRO A 184 2.48 7.68 -3.38
CA PRO A 184 1.08 7.30 -3.28
C PRO A 184 0.93 5.78 -3.40
N THR A 185 0.43 5.14 -2.36
CA THR A 185 0.41 3.67 -2.27
C THR A 185 -0.98 3.09 -2.18
N THR A 186 -1.91 3.75 -1.49
CA THR A 186 -3.31 3.35 -1.42
C THR A 186 -4.25 4.53 -1.61
N GLY A 187 -5.46 4.27 -2.11
CA GLY A 187 -6.46 5.29 -2.42
C GLY A 187 -7.55 4.77 -3.32
N VAL A 188 -7.91 5.52 -4.35
CA VAL A 188 -8.88 5.10 -5.37
C VAL A 188 -8.30 5.35 -6.74
N ALA A 189 -8.18 4.29 -7.54
CA ALA A 189 -7.79 4.37 -8.95
C ALA A 189 -8.83 3.69 -9.85
N VAL A 190 -8.93 4.18 -11.09
CA VAL A 190 -9.76 3.57 -12.14
C VAL A 190 -8.99 3.51 -13.45
N ASP A 191 -9.34 2.57 -14.32
CA ASP A 191 -8.97 2.62 -15.73
C ASP A 191 -10.01 3.49 -16.48
N PRO A 192 -9.64 4.68 -17.01
CA PRO A 192 -10.59 5.57 -17.66
C PRO A 192 -11.26 5.00 -18.90
N SER A 193 -10.71 3.94 -19.48
CA SER A 193 -11.32 3.27 -20.65
C SER A 193 -12.46 2.34 -20.27
N ALA A 194 -12.51 1.87 -19.03
CA ALA A 194 -13.54 0.98 -18.51
C ALA A 194 -14.49 1.72 -17.55
N VAL A 195 -13.93 2.52 -16.64
CA VAL A 195 -14.69 3.37 -15.70
C VAL A 195 -14.31 4.82 -15.98
N GLY A 196 -15.19 5.56 -16.66
CA GLY A 196 -14.93 6.95 -17.07
C GLY A 196 -14.60 7.85 -15.88
N LEU A 197 -13.74 8.86 -16.09
CA LEU A 197 -13.36 9.81 -15.03
C LEU A 197 -14.54 10.60 -14.46
N ASP A 198 -15.59 10.81 -15.27
CA ASP A 198 -16.82 11.49 -14.84
C ASP A 198 -17.92 10.51 -14.40
N ASP A 199 -17.58 9.22 -14.23
CA ASP A 199 -18.54 8.21 -13.80
C ASP A 199 -19.05 8.54 -12.38
N PRO A 200 -20.37 8.72 -12.21
CA PRO A 200 -20.95 9.07 -10.92
C PRO A 200 -20.67 8.01 -9.82
N ARG A 201 -20.43 6.75 -10.21
CA ARG A 201 -20.08 5.67 -9.27
C ARG A 201 -18.67 5.89 -8.72
N ALA A 202 -17.69 6.15 -9.59
CA ALA A 202 -16.31 6.45 -9.18
C ALA A 202 -16.26 7.69 -8.30
N ARG A 203 -16.99 8.74 -8.67
CA ARG A 203 -17.15 9.95 -7.85
C ARG A 203 -17.73 9.64 -6.47
N GLY A 204 -18.79 8.83 -6.40
CA GLY A 204 -19.39 8.41 -5.14
C GLY A 204 -18.43 7.62 -4.26
N VAL A 205 -17.64 6.70 -4.85
CA VAL A 205 -16.57 5.98 -4.13
C VAL A 205 -15.53 6.94 -3.54
N VAL A 206 -15.04 7.90 -4.34
CA VAL A 206 -14.05 8.89 -3.86
C VAL A 206 -14.61 9.73 -2.71
N ARG A 207 -15.84 10.25 -2.84
CA ARG A 207 -16.46 11.07 -1.77
C ARG A 207 -16.67 10.29 -0.48
N ALA A 208 -17.14 9.03 -0.58
CA ALA A 208 -17.26 8.16 0.59
C ALA A 208 -15.91 7.88 1.25
N ASN A 209 -14.86 7.65 0.43
CA ASN A 209 -13.50 7.44 0.88
C ASN A 209 -12.94 8.69 1.62
N LEU A 210 -13.15 9.88 1.07
CA LEU A 210 -12.74 11.15 1.71
C LEU A 210 -13.47 11.38 3.04
N ARG A 211 -14.77 11.07 3.11
CA ARG A 211 -15.53 11.14 4.37
C ARG A 211 -14.98 10.16 5.40
N ALA A 212 -14.67 8.92 4.99
CA ALA A 212 -14.11 7.92 5.90
C ALA A 212 -12.74 8.34 6.43
N LEU A 213 -11.85 8.87 5.57
CA LEU A 213 -10.57 9.45 5.98
C LEU A 213 -10.79 10.56 7.01
N GLY A 214 -11.66 11.53 6.73
CA GLY A 214 -11.97 12.62 7.63
C GLY A 214 -12.53 12.14 8.98
N THR A 215 -13.48 11.20 8.95
CA THR A 215 -14.09 10.63 10.17
C THR A 215 -13.06 9.87 11.01
N MET A 216 -12.29 8.99 10.39
CA MET A 216 -11.30 8.17 11.08
C MET A 216 -10.19 9.02 11.72
N LEU A 217 -9.76 10.10 11.04
CA LEU A 217 -8.72 11.00 11.57
C LEU A 217 -9.27 11.95 12.64
N ALA A 218 -10.55 12.31 12.58
CA ALA A 218 -11.23 13.11 13.63
C ALA A 218 -11.59 12.27 14.86
N ASP A 219 -11.82 10.97 14.71
CA ASP A 219 -12.08 10.03 15.82
C ASP A 219 -11.05 8.88 15.82
N PRO A 220 -9.90 9.09 16.49
CA PRO A 220 -8.87 8.07 16.60
C PRO A 220 -9.30 6.79 17.32
N ALA A 221 -10.35 6.82 18.14
CA ALA A 221 -10.85 5.62 18.81
C ALA A 221 -11.59 4.71 17.81
N LEU A 222 -12.41 5.31 16.95
CA LEU A 222 -13.07 4.61 15.85
C LEU A 222 -12.02 4.04 14.87
N GLY A 223 -11.04 4.86 14.47
CA GLY A 223 -9.96 4.42 13.57
C GLY A 223 -9.18 3.23 14.14
N ALA A 224 -8.80 3.27 15.43
CA ALA A 224 -8.10 2.19 16.10
C ALA A 224 -8.94 0.91 16.22
N GLU A 225 -10.26 1.02 16.41
CA GLU A 225 -11.13 -0.17 16.43
C GLU A 225 -11.20 -0.86 15.07
N HIS A 226 -11.23 -0.10 13.95
CA HIS A 226 -11.12 -0.68 12.62
C HIS A 226 -9.76 -1.35 12.38
N VAL A 227 -8.66 -0.71 12.81
CA VAL A 227 -7.32 -1.31 12.78
C VAL A 227 -7.27 -2.63 13.56
N ARG A 228 -7.89 -2.68 14.75
CA ARG A 228 -7.94 -3.89 15.59
C ARG A 228 -8.58 -5.08 14.88
N ARG A 229 -9.58 -4.85 14.04
CA ARG A 229 -10.24 -5.92 13.28
C ARG A 229 -9.36 -6.45 12.12
N LEU A 230 -8.41 -5.66 11.66
CA LEU A 230 -7.53 -5.97 10.54
C LEU A 230 -6.16 -6.51 10.98
N LEU A 231 -5.81 -6.39 12.28
CA LEU A 231 -4.57 -6.92 12.85
C LEU A 231 -4.84 -8.24 13.60
N PRO A 232 -4.32 -9.38 13.14
CA PRO A 232 -4.45 -10.64 13.87
C PRO A 232 -3.91 -10.52 15.31
N ALA A 233 -4.67 -11.03 16.26
CA ALA A 233 -4.31 -11.09 17.68
C ALA A 233 -3.96 -9.76 18.37
N ALA A 234 -4.20 -8.60 17.73
CA ALA A 234 -3.99 -7.31 18.37
C ALA A 234 -5.04 -7.04 19.46
N ASP A 235 -4.60 -6.67 20.65
CA ASP A 235 -5.45 -6.07 21.65
C ASP A 235 -5.74 -4.59 21.34
N ALA A 236 -6.59 -3.96 22.15
CA ALA A 236 -6.99 -2.56 21.93
C ALA A 236 -5.80 -1.58 22.06
N ALA A 237 -4.82 -1.88 22.93
CA ALA A 237 -3.65 -1.02 23.11
C ALA A 237 -2.71 -1.10 21.92
N THR A 238 -2.43 -2.31 21.42
CA THR A 238 -1.64 -2.56 20.20
C THR A 238 -2.27 -1.89 18.98
N ALA A 239 -3.58 -2.05 18.80
CA ALA A 239 -4.29 -1.44 17.68
C ALA A 239 -4.27 0.10 17.76
N ARG A 240 -4.37 0.66 18.96
CA ARG A 240 -4.30 2.11 19.19
C ARG A 240 -2.89 2.65 18.90
N ASP A 241 -1.83 1.99 19.36
CA ASP A 241 -0.45 2.37 19.08
C ASP A 241 -0.16 2.31 17.57
N PHE A 242 -0.59 1.22 16.90
CA PHE A 242 -0.47 1.08 15.45
C PHE A 242 -1.21 2.21 14.71
N TYR A 243 -2.45 2.50 15.11
CA TYR A 243 -3.22 3.59 14.53
C TYR A 243 -2.48 4.93 14.66
N ASP A 244 -2.04 5.28 15.88
CA ASP A 244 -1.40 6.57 16.16
C ASP A 244 -0.09 6.73 15.36
N ARG A 245 0.72 5.67 15.23
CA ARG A 245 2.01 5.71 14.53
C ARG A 245 1.89 5.71 13.02
N TYR A 246 0.99 4.90 12.47
CA TYR A 246 1.01 4.57 11.04
C TYR A 246 -0.20 5.10 10.28
N VAL A 247 -1.37 5.15 10.90
CA VAL A 247 -2.59 5.61 10.24
C VAL A 247 -2.83 7.09 10.54
N GLY A 248 -3.03 7.44 11.81
CA GLY A 248 -3.30 8.82 12.23
C GLY A 248 -2.20 9.80 11.82
N ALA A 249 -0.93 9.35 11.83
CA ALA A 249 0.21 10.18 11.46
C ALA A 249 0.40 10.36 9.94
N HIS A 250 -0.12 9.45 9.10
CA HIS A 250 0.30 9.39 7.69
C HIS A 250 -0.85 9.35 6.68
N PHE A 251 -2.09 9.15 7.10
CA PHE A 251 -3.23 9.21 6.20
C PHE A 251 -3.68 10.65 5.98
N LYS A 252 -4.17 10.94 4.78
CA LYS A 252 -4.45 12.31 4.29
C LYS A 252 -5.96 12.55 4.22
N ALA A 253 -6.49 13.42 5.07
CA ALA A 253 -7.93 13.73 5.08
C ALA A 253 -8.42 14.35 3.76
N ASP A 254 -7.56 15.06 3.04
CA ASP A 254 -7.91 15.71 1.77
C ASP A 254 -7.77 14.77 0.55
N GLY A 255 -7.21 13.58 0.73
CA GLY A 255 -7.03 12.58 -0.32
C GLY A 255 -6.15 13.03 -1.49
N ARG A 256 -5.31 14.06 -1.33
CA ARG A 256 -4.49 14.61 -2.40
C ARG A 256 -3.05 14.12 -2.35
N PRO A 257 -2.47 13.77 -3.50
CA PRO A 257 -1.04 13.53 -3.56
C PRO A 257 -0.25 14.82 -3.35
N ASP A 258 0.92 14.69 -2.70
CA ASP A 258 1.90 15.76 -2.68
C ASP A 258 2.67 15.77 -4.02
N ALA A 259 2.64 16.91 -4.71
CA ALA A 259 3.27 17.03 -6.03
C ALA A 259 4.78 16.77 -6.00
N ASP A 260 5.47 17.19 -4.93
CA ASP A 260 6.91 16.95 -4.76
C ASP A 260 7.20 15.48 -4.49
N VAL A 261 6.33 14.80 -3.73
CA VAL A 261 6.42 13.34 -3.51
C VAL A 261 6.27 12.60 -4.83
N VAL A 262 5.24 12.92 -5.60
CA VAL A 262 5.00 12.31 -6.91
C VAL A 262 6.17 12.53 -7.86
N ALA A 263 6.66 13.78 -7.97
CA ALA A 263 7.76 14.13 -8.86
C ALA A 263 9.06 13.38 -8.54
N LYS A 264 9.30 13.06 -7.27
CA LYS A 264 10.47 12.29 -6.82
C LYS A 264 10.27 10.78 -6.98
N ALA A 265 9.08 10.28 -6.68
CA ALA A 265 8.80 8.84 -6.66
C ALA A 265 8.75 8.22 -8.06
N LEU A 266 8.11 8.87 -9.02
CA LEU A 266 7.93 8.31 -10.36
C LEU A 266 9.25 7.94 -11.06
N PRO A 267 10.29 8.81 -11.09
CA PRO A 267 11.59 8.44 -11.65
C PRO A 267 12.27 7.26 -10.93
N LEU A 268 12.14 7.18 -9.60
CA LEU A 268 12.72 6.08 -8.81
C LEU A 268 12.07 4.73 -9.17
N VAL A 269 10.73 4.70 -9.27
CA VAL A 269 10.01 3.49 -9.67
C VAL A 269 10.36 3.09 -11.10
N ALA A 270 10.37 4.04 -12.04
CA ALA A 270 10.70 3.75 -13.43
C ALA A 270 12.13 3.22 -13.58
N GLU A 271 13.09 3.79 -12.84
CA GLU A 271 14.47 3.32 -12.85
C GLU A 271 14.59 1.90 -12.30
N GLU A 272 13.93 1.59 -11.17
CA GLU A 272 13.94 0.23 -10.63
C GLU A 272 13.29 -0.78 -11.58
N LEU A 273 12.18 -0.40 -12.22
CA LEU A 273 11.54 -1.27 -13.23
C LEU A 273 12.45 -1.46 -14.46
N ARG A 274 13.19 -0.42 -14.88
CA ARG A 274 14.19 -0.53 -15.97
C ARG A 274 15.31 -1.49 -15.58
N ILE A 275 15.82 -1.43 -14.36
CA ILE A 275 16.84 -2.35 -13.84
C ILE A 275 16.28 -3.78 -13.82
N SER A 276 15.12 -3.97 -13.21
CA SER A 276 14.50 -5.29 -13.00
C SER A 276 14.06 -5.98 -14.30
N THR A 277 13.71 -5.22 -15.36
CA THR A 277 13.23 -5.79 -16.63
C THR A 277 14.27 -5.75 -17.75
N GLY A 278 15.31 -4.94 -17.63
CA GLY A 278 16.25 -4.65 -18.72
C GLY A 278 15.64 -3.88 -19.89
N ARG A 279 14.47 -3.26 -19.74
CA ARG A 279 13.73 -2.56 -20.80
C ARG A 279 13.54 -1.08 -20.46
N PRO A 280 13.46 -0.18 -21.45
CA PRO A 280 13.04 1.19 -21.23
C PRO A 280 11.65 1.23 -20.58
N VAL A 281 11.46 2.17 -19.66
CA VAL A 281 10.17 2.45 -18.99
C VAL A 281 9.87 3.91 -19.19
N ASP A 282 8.78 4.19 -19.92
CA ASP A 282 8.31 5.55 -20.15
C ASP A 282 7.42 6.00 -18.99
N VAL A 283 7.70 7.18 -18.44
CA VAL A 283 6.91 7.76 -17.35
C VAL A 283 5.92 8.74 -17.94
N PRO A 284 4.61 8.47 -17.83
CA PRO A 284 3.60 9.44 -18.26
C PRO A 284 3.69 10.73 -17.39
N PRO A 285 3.18 11.87 -17.88
CA PRO A 285 3.05 13.07 -17.06
C PRO A 285 2.25 12.79 -15.78
N ALA A 286 2.69 13.35 -14.66
CA ALA A 286 2.12 13.07 -13.35
C ALA A 286 0.62 13.39 -13.25
N ASP A 287 0.16 14.43 -13.95
CA ASP A 287 -1.25 14.84 -14.03
C ASP A 287 -2.15 13.85 -14.81
N ARG A 288 -1.55 12.94 -15.59
CA ARG A 288 -2.29 11.81 -16.19
C ARG A 288 -2.46 10.66 -15.22
N ILE A 289 -1.50 10.46 -14.33
CA ILE A 289 -1.54 9.39 -13.32
C ILE A 289 -2.40 9.83 -12.13
N TYR A 290 -2.23 11.08 -11.66
CA TYR A 290 -2.92 11.62 -10.48
C TYR A 290 -3.81 12.80 -10.85
N ARG A 291 -5.10 12.67 -10.60
CA ARG A 291 -6.11 13.70 -10.90
C ARG A 291 -6.54 14.43 -9.61
N ALA A 292 -5.58 15.14 -9.00
CA ALA A 292 -5.84 15.97 -7.81
C ALA A 292 -6.92 17.05 -8.02
N ASP A 293 -7.12 17.50 -9.26
CA ASP A 293 -8.21 18.40 -9.65
C ASP A 293 -9.59 17.76 -9.44
N LEU A 294 -9.74 16.47 -9.79
CA LEU A 294 -10.99 15.73 -9.55
C LEU A 294 -11.23 15.49 -8.07
N THR A 295 -10.19 15.12 -7.30
CA THR A 295 -10.29 15.00 -5.83
C THR A 295 -10.80 16.30 -5.24
N THR A 296 -10.22 17.44 -5.64
CA THR A 296 -10.65 18.77 -5.19
C THR A 296 -12.09 19.09 -5.56
N ALA A 297 -12.48 18.82 -6.80
CA ALA A 297 -13.84 19.08 -7.28
C ALA A 297 -14.90 18.21 -6.59
N TRP A 298 -14.49 17.05 -6.06
CA TRP A 298 -15.38 16.05 -5.45
C TRP A 298 -15.34 16.04 -3.91
N THR A 299 -14.48 16.87 -3.29
CA THR A 299 -14.50 17.06 -1.83
C THR A 299 -15.88 17.56 -1.39
N PRO A 300 -16.48 16.97 -0.33
CA PRO A 300 -17.81 17.32 0.17
C PRO A 300 -17.91 18.76 0.66
#